data_e453a16b4d9c7bf86cd496099b6ac34a
#
_entry.id   e453a16b4d9c7bf86cd496099b6ac34a
#
_cell.length_a   1.000
_cell.length_b   1.000
_cell.length_c   1.000
_cell.angle_alpha   90.00
_cell.angle_beta   90.00
_cell.angle_gamma   90.00
#
_symmetry.space_group_name_H-M   'P 1'
#
loop_
_entity.id
_entity.type
_entity.pdbx_description
1 polymer ?
#
loop_
_entity_poly.entity_id
_entity_poly.type
_entity_poly.pdbx_seq_one_letter_code
_entity_poly.pdbx_strand_id
1 'polypeptide(L)' 'MLTKLNAKNQITLPKSLMQAVGPTDYFDVEAKGGQIVLTPVRLVAADAV' A
#
# COMPACT_ATOMS: atom_id res chain seq x y z
N MET A 1 -0.37 8.76 12.05
CA MET A 1 -0.32 9.89 11.12
C MET A 1 -1.66 9.99 10.39
N LEU A 2 -2.01 11.16 9.95
CA LEU A 2 -3.30 11.40 9.35
C LEU A 2 -3.15 11.76 7.88
N THR A 3 -3.95 11.13 7.02
CA THR A 3 -3.96 11.48 5.63
C THR A 3 -5.40 11.62 5.16
N LYS A 4 -5.62 12.41 4.14
CA LYS A 4 -6.95 12.72 3.68
C LYS A 4 -7.22 12.08 2.33
N LEU A 5 -8.41 11.52 2.17
CA LEU A 5 -8.85 10.96 0.91
C LEU A 5 -9.34 12.08 0.02
N ASN A 6 -8.92 12.09 -1.24
CA ASN A 6 -9.39 13.12 -2.16
C ASN A 6 -10.67 12.67 -2.85
N ALA A 7 -11.20 13.53 -3.75
CA ALA A 7 -12.48 13.24 -4.40
C ALA A 7 -12.40 12.04 -5.33
N LYS A 8 -11.22 11.63 -5.71
CA LYS A 8 -11.05 10.49 -6.59
C LYS A 8 -10.73 9.21 -5.82
N ASN A 9 -10.95 9.22 -4.51
CA ASN A 9 -10.68 8.09 -3.64
C ASN A 9 -9.20 7.72 -3.62
N GLN A 10 -8.33 8.72 -3.68
CA GLN A 10 -6.90 8.51 -3.65
C GLN A 10 -6.32 9.08 -2.37
N ILE A 11 -5.33 8.42 -1.83
CA ILE A 11 -4.61 8.93 -0.67
C ILE A 11 -3.13 8.98 -0.99
N THR A 12 -2.42 9.81 -0.26
CA THR A 12 -0.98 9.92 -0.41
C THR A 12 -0.31 9.09 0.67
N LEU A 13 0.62 8.24 0.26
CA LEU A 13 1.42 7.49 1.21
C LEU A 13 2.72 8.23 1.43
N PRO A 14 2.93 8.76 2.63
CA PRO A 14 4.14 9.52 2.91
C PRO A 14 5.39 8.67 2.75
N LYS A 15 6.48 9.36 2.43
CA LYS A 15 7.73 8.68 2.20
C LYS A 15 8.19 7.89 3.42
N SER A 16 7.91 8.39 4.60
CA SER A 16 8.32 7.69 5.81
C SER A 16 7.63 6.34 5.93
N LEU A 17 6.37 6.24 5.52
CA LEU A 17 5.68 4.96 5.53
C LEU A 17 6.27 4.02 4.50
N MET A 18 6.58 4.54 3.33
CA MET A 18 7.17 3.72 2.29
C MET A 18 8.53 3.18 2.71
N GLN A 19 9.28 3.98 3.44
CA GLN A 19 10.58 3.53 3.94
C GLN A 19 10.40 2.40 4.95
N ALA A 20 9.34 2.44 5.72
CA ALA A 20 9.11 1.41 6.72
C ALA A 20 8.76 0.06 6.10
N VAL A 21 8.09 0.07 4.97
CA VAL A 21 7.70 -1.20 4.33
C VAL A 21 8.68 -1.66 3.27
N GLY A 22 9.61 -0.78 2.89
CA GLY A 22 10.60 -1.14 1.88
C GLY A 22 10.12 -0.86 0.48
N PRO A 23 10.98 -1.04 -0.50
CA PRO A 23 10.65 -0.73 -1.89
C PRO A 23 9.61 -1.68 -2.43
N THR A 24 8.49 -1.13 -2.87
CA THR A 24 7.44 -1.92 -3.51
C THR A 24 6.56 -0.98 -4.31
N ASP A 25 6.04 -1.49 -5.41
CA ASP A 25 5.12 -0.74 -6.25
C ASP A 25 3.70 -1.26 -6.15
N TYR A 26 3.48 -2.33 -5.43
CA TYR A 26 2.19 -2.98 -5.39
C TYR A 26 1.75 -3.24 -3.97
N PHE A 27 0.47 -3.08 -3.72
CA PHE A 27 -0.12 -3.37 -2.42
C PHE A 27 -1.38 -4.17 -2.61
N ASP A 28 -1.56 -5.15 -1.75
CA ASP A 28 -2.82 -5.85 -1.64
C ASP A 28 -3.70 -5.07 -0.70
N VAL A 29 -4.90 -4.71 -1.13
CA VAL A 29 -5.77 -3.83 -0.37
C VAL A 29 -7.02 -4.59 0.03
N GLU A 30 -7.33 -4.58 1.32
CA GLU A 30 -8.49 -5.27 1.84
C GLU A 30 -9.24 -4.38 2.82
N ALA A 31 -10.55 -4.59 2.89
CA ALA A 31 -11.38 -3.92 3.88
C ALA A 31 -11.75 -4.94 4.94
N LYS A 32 -11.41 -4.62 6.19
CA LYS A 32 -11.68 -5.50 7.31
C LYS A 32 -12.16 -4.70 8.51
N GLY A 33 -13.35 -5.03 9.00
CA GLY A 33 -13.82 -4.45 10.24
C GLY A 33 -13.80 -2.94 10.28
N GLY A 34 -14.18 -2.30 9.18
CA GLY A 34 -14.18 -0.85 9.11
C GLY A 34 -12.82 -0.24 8.83
N GLN A 35 -11.83 -1.07 8.53
CA GLN A 35 -10.49 -0.59 8.22
C GLN A 35 -10.10 -0.99 6.82
N ILE A 36 -9.19 -0.22 6.23
CA ILE A 36 -8.59 -0.59 4.96
C ILE A 36 -7.14 -0.95 5.26
N VAL A 37 -6.76 -2.16 4.89
CA VAL A 37 -5.44 -2.68 5.16
C VAL A 37 -4.67 -2.81 3.86
N LEU A 38 -3.51 -2.18 3.80
CA LEU A 38 -2.64 -2.26 2.64
C LEU A 38 -1.42 -3.09 3.01
N THR A 39 -1.21 -4.17 2.27
CA THR A 39 -0.08 -5.04 2.51
C THR A 39 0.85 -4.98 1.31
N PRO A 40 2.13 -4.66 1.50
CA PRO A 40 3.05 -4.59 0.38
C PRO A 40 3.23 -5.96 -0.26
N VAL A 41 3.23 -5.99 -1.58
CA VAL A 41 3.38 -7.21 -2.33
C VAL A 41 4.62 -7.09 -3.19
N ARG A 42 5.48 -8.07 -3.12
CA ARG A 42 6.66 -8.09 -3.95
C ARG A 42 6.43 -9.02 -5.12
N LEU A 43 6.46 -8.47 -6.32
CA LEU A 43 6.31 -9.27 -7.51
C LEU A 43 7.70 -9.69 -7.97
N VAL A 44 7.93 -10.98 -7.96
CA VAL A 44 9.21 -11.50 -8.35
C VAL A 44 9.02 -12.33 -9.59
N ALA A 45 9.11 -11.70 -10.71
CA ALA A 45 8.81 -12.35 -11.95
C ALA A 45 9.71 -13.54 -12.24
N ALA A 46 10.89 -13.45 -11.80
CA ALA A 46 11.84 -14.47 -12.15
C ALA A 46 11.50 -15.81 -11.57
N ASP A 47 10.87 -15.81 -10.45
CA ASP A 47 10.63 -17.06 -9.83
C ASP A 47 9.43 -17.69 -10.38
N ALA A 48 8.86 -17.10 -11.30
CA ALA A 48 7.73 -17.70 -11.86
C ALA A 48 8.07 -19.03 -12.38
N VAL A 49 9.15 -19.35 -12.45
CA VAL A 49 9.50 -20.58 -12.85
C VAL A 49 8.91 -21.59 -12.69
#